data_561d9c285ae9fedca4385317e12b5b9f
#
_entry.id   561d9c285ae9fedca4385317e12b5b9f
#
_cell.length_a   1.000
_cell.length_b   1.000
_cell.length_c   1.000
_cell.angle_alpha   90.00
_cell.angle_beta   90.00
_cell.angle_gamma   90.00
#
_symmetry.space_group_name_H-M   'P 1'
#
loop_
_entity.id
_entity.type
_entity.pdbx_description
1 polymer ?
#
loop_
_entity_poly.entity_id
_entity_poly.type
_entity_poly.pdbx_seq_one_letter_code
_entity_poly.pdbx_strand_id
1 'polypeptide(L)'
;CPLKFIRLTYMDLTDRMLEILKADKTVVVLLSTHHRNGVGSQRAAMHKLLMAGCDVPVVLHRDFRETDVELLQLKSAADFGTLLLDGFGDGLMLHNEGCEAVVSDRCMFGILQATRTRISKTEYISCPSCGRTLYDLQTTIARIKEATSHLKGLKIGIMGCIVNGPGEMADADYGYVGAGRCLLYTSPSPRD
;
A
#
# COMPACT_ATOMS: atom_id res chain seq x y z
N CYS A 1 -8.38 29.19 -0.60
CA CYS A 1 -9.35 28.72 -1.60
C CYS A 1 -9.72 27.28 -1.30
N PRO A 2 -10.98 26.87 -1.45
CA PRO A 2 -11.35 25.47 -1.33
C PRO A 2 -10.68 24.65 -2.44
N LEU A 3 -10.24 23.43 -2.11
CA LEU A 3 -9.76 22.48 -3.11
C LEU A 3 -10.90 22.13 -4.08
N LYS A 4 -10.58 21.98 -5.34
CA LYS A 4 -11.52 21.62 -6.41
C LYS A 4 -11.18 20.22 -6.89
N PHE A 5 -12.11 19.29 -6.78
CA PHE A 5 -11.95 17.95 -7.33
C PHE A 5 -12.61 17.90 -8.71
N ILE A 6 -11.85 17.44 -9.71
CA ILE A 6 -12.34 17.24 -11.06
C ILE A 6 -12.14 15.78 -11.49
N ARG A 7 -13.20 15.14 -11.94
CA ARG A 7 -13.13 13.77 -12.44
C ARG A 7 -12.79 13.78 -13.93
N LEU A 8 -11.68 13.15 -14.29
CA LEU A 8 -11.18 13.09 -15.66
C LEU A 8 -10.81 11.64 -16.02
N THR A 9 -10.89 11.37 -17.32
CA THR A 9 -10.34 10.16 -17.95
C THR A 9 -9.14 10.53 -18.82
N TYR A 10 -8.45 9.53 -19.38
CA TYR A 10 -7.36 9.78 -20.35
C TYR A 10 -7.83 10.66 -21.53
N MET A 11 -9.07 10.46 -22.01
CA MET A 11 -9.60 11.20 -23.15
C MET A 11 -9.88 12.67 -22.86
N ASP A 12 -10.12 13.03 -21.62
CA ASP A 12 -10.40 14.40 -21.20
C ASP A 12 -9.13 15.25 -21.08
N LEU A 13 -7.95 14.64 -21.05
CA LEU A 13 -6.67 15.30 -20.96
C LEU A 13 -6.26 15.92 -22.31
N THR A 14 -7.07 16.85 -22.83
CA THR A 14 -6.74 17.66 -24.02
C THR A 14 -5.69 18.72 -23.65
N ASP A 15 -5.03 19.32 -24.66
CA ASP A 15 -4.06 20.39 -24.45
C ASP A 15 -4.67 21.55 -23.66
N ARG A 16 -5.93 21.91 -23.99
CA ARG A 16 -6.67 22.95 -23.23
C ARG A 16 -6.89 22.57 -21.78
N MET A 17 -7.22 21.30 -21.49
CA MET A 17 -7.40 20.81 -20.11
C MET A 17 -6.06 20.87 -19.35
N LEU A 18 -4.98 20.43 -19.98
CA LEU A 18 -3.65 20.48 -19.38
C LEU A 18 -3.23 21.92 -19.02
N GLU A 19 -3.53 22.91 -19.87
CA GLU A 19 -3.27 24.32 -19.56
C GLU A 19 -4.10 24.80 -18.34
N ILE A 20 -5.37 24.41 -18.25
CA ILE A 20 -6.22 24.72 -17.09
C ILE A 20 -5.65 24.11 -15.80
N LEU A 21 -5.24 22.83 -15.84
CA LEU A 21 -4.67 22.14 -14.68
C LEU A 21 -3.35 22.76 -14.23
N LYS A 22 -2.52 23.22 -15.15
CA LYS A 22 -1.27 23.93 -14.82
C LYS A 22 -1.52 25.29 -14.19
N ALA A 23 -2.55 25.99 -14.63
CA ALA A 23 -2.86 27.36 -14.18
C ALA A 23 -3.49 27.38 -12.77
N ASP A 24 -4.32 26.40 -12.43
CA ASP A 24 -5.06 26.36 -11.15
C ASP A 24 -4.48 25.33 -10.19
N LYS A 25 -3.66 25.76 -9.25
CA LYS A 25 -3.02 24.92 -8.22
C LYS A 25 -3.97 24.44 -7.11
N THR A 26 -5.26 24.80 -7.17
CA THR A 26 -6.27 24.31 -6.22
C THR A 26 -7.00 23.07 -6.71
N VAL A 27 -6.70 22.61 -7.92
CA VAL A 27 -7.33 21.42 -8.53
C VAL A 27 -6.65 20.15 -8.08
N VAL A 28 -7.47 19.15 -7.78
CA VAL A 28 -7.08 17.73 -7.59
C VAL A 28 -7.83 16.90 -8.62
N VAL A 29 -7.11 16.12 -9.40
CA VAL A 29 -7.70 15.25 -10.42
C VAL A 29 -8.13 13.93 -9.80
N LEU A 30 -9.41 13.56 -9.96
CA LEU A 30 -9.89 12.19 -9.75
C LEU A 30 -9.77 11.44 -11.08
N LEU A 31 -8.66 10.73 -11.25
CA LEU A 31 -8.37 10.00 -12.49
C LEU A 31 -9.17 8.70 -12.56
N SER A 32 -10.21 8.70 -13.38
CA SER A 32 -11.13 7.58 -13.58
C SER A 32 -10.86 6.88 -14.90
N THR A 33 -11.40 5.67 -15.04
CA THR A 33 -11.41 4.96 -16.32
C THR A 33 -12.59 4.01 -16.40
N HIS A 34 -13.17 3.88 -17.60
CA HIS A 34 -14.15 2.86 -17.96
C HIS A 34 -13.57 1.86 -18.95
N HIS A 35 -12.27 1.97 -19.25
CA HIS A 35 -11.61 1.09 -20.19
C HIS A 35 -11.44 -0.31 -19.57
N ARG A 36 -11.56 -1.36 -20.40
CA ARG A 36 -11.36 -2.75 -19.96
C ARG A 36 -9.98 -2.97 -19.34
N ASN A 37 -8.93 -2.38 -19.90
CA ASN A 37 -7.61 -2.29 -19.29
C ASN A 37 -7.51 -0.96 -18.54
N GLY A 38 -8.01 -0.92 -17.32
CA GLY A 38 -8.04 0.29 -16.49
C GLY A 38 -6.65 0.77 -16.11
N VAL A 39 -5.76 -0.15 -15.73
CA VAL A 39 -4.36 0.15 -15.39
C VAL A 39 -3.64 0.81 -16.57
N GLY A 40 -3.74 0.23 -17.76
CA GLY A 40 -3.12 0.79 -18.97
C GLY A 40 -3.64 2.19 -19.31
N SER A 41 -4.96 2.40 -19.20
CA SER A 41 -5.57 3.72 -19.44
C SER A 41 -5.11 4.77 -18.42
N GLN A 42 -5.11 4.45 -17.14
CA GLN A 42 -4.66 5.38 -16.09
C GLN A 42 -3.15 5.62 -16.16
N ARG A 43 -2.35 4.60 -16.47
CA ARG A 43 -0.91 4.75 -16.71
C ARG A 43 -0.62 5.70 -17.87
N ALA A 44 -1.33 5.55 -19.00
CA ALA A 44 -1.21 6.45 -20.14
C ALA A 44 -1.57 7.91 -19.77
N ALA A 45 -2.60 8.10 -18.94
CA ALA A 45 -2.97 9.43 -18.42
C ALA A 45 -1.86 10.04 -17.56
N MET A 46 -1.26 9.26 -16.64
CA MET A 46 -0.15 9.73 -15.81
C MET A 46 1.06 10.11 -16.66
N HIS A 47 1.44 9.29 -17.64
CA HIS A 47 2.50 9.64 -18.59
C HIS A 47 2.19 10.93 -19.37
N LYS A 48 0.93 11.12 -19.80
CA LYS A 48 0.54 12.34 -20.50
C LYS A 48 0.69 13.58 -19.65
N LEU A 49 0.30 13.52 -18.36
CA LEU A 49 0.50 14.60 -17.39
C LEU A 49 2.00 14.89 -17.19
N LEU A 50 2.82 13.86 -17.00
CA LEU A 50 4.27 14.00 -16.85
C LEU A 50 4.93 14.63 -18.09
N MET A 51 4.63 14.14 -19.28
CA MET A 51 5.17 14.66 -20.53
C MET A 51 4.77 16.12 -20.80
N ALA A 52 3.57 16.49 -20.32
CA ALA A 52 3.09 17.86 -20.38
C ALA A 52 3.73 18.77 -19.31
N GLY A 53 4.50 18.24 -18.36
CA GLY A 53 5.00 19.00 -17.21
C GLY A 53 3.86 19.51 -16.31
N CYS A 54 2.79 18.73 -16.18
CA CYS A 54 1.63 19.08 -15.36
C CYS A 54 1.74 18.39 -14.00
N ASP A 55 2.12 19.16 -12.98
CA ASP A 55 2.31 18.71 -11.59
C ASP A 55 1.01 18.97 -10.79
N VAL A 56 -0.08 18.30 -11.19
CA VAL A 56 -1.36 18.35 -10.49
C VAL A 56 -1.51 17.11 -9.61
N PRO A 57 -2.00 17.25 -8.36
CA PRO A 57 -2.27 16.08 -7.51
C PRO A 57 -3.32 15.16 -8.15
N VAL A 58 -3.04 13.86 -8.17
CA VAL A 58 -3.88 12.85 -8.81
C VAL A 58 -4.33 11.79 -7.81
N VAL A 59 -5.63 11.66 -7.64
CA VAL A 59 -6.27 10.56 -6.91
C VAL A 59 -6.71 9.50 -7.93
N LEU A 60 -6.16 8.31 -7.83
CA LEU A 60 -6.56 7.16 -8.65
C LEU A 60 -7.95 6.69 -8.23
N HIS A 61 -8.89 6.66 -9.16
CA HIS A 61 -10.28 6.32 -8.89
C HIS A 61 -10.73 5.08 -9.66
N ARG A 62 -11.40 4.16 -8.93
CA ARG A 62 -12.04 2.96 -9.51
C ARG A 62 -13.43 2.75 -8.93
N ASP A 63 -14.34 2.30 -9.79
CA ASP A 63 -15.68 1.86 -9.44
C ASP A 63 -15.78 0.34 -9.63
N PHE A 64 -16.20 -0.38 -8.58
CA PHE A 64 -16.48 -1.81 -8.61
C PHE A 64 -17.89 -2.13 -8.09
N ARG A 65 -18.34 -3.38 -8.30
CA ARG A 65 -19.62 -3.92 -7.81
C ARG A 65 -19.44 -5.32 -7.24
N GLU A 66 -18.30 -5.53 -6.58
CA GLU A 66 -17.94 -6.85 -6.06
C GLU A 66 -18.62 -7.08 -4.70
N THR A 67 -19.30 -8.20 -4.60
CA THR A 67 -19.89 -8.68 -3.34
C THR A 67 -18.93 -9.57 -2.57
N ASP A 68 -17.96 -10.17 -3.27
CA ASP A 68 -16.90 -10.97 -2.70
C ASP A 68 -15.72 -10.06 -2.32
N VAL A 69 -15.39 -10.06 -1.02
CA VAL A 69 -14.33 -9.24 -0.44
C VAL A 69 -12.94 -9.63 -0.98
N GLU A 70 -12.68 -10.91 -1.19
CA GLU A 70 -11.41 -11.38 -1.73
C GLU A 70 -11.23 -10.93 -3.18
N LEU A 71 -12.27 -11.04 -4.00
CA LEU A 71 -12.24 -10.57 -5.38
C LEU A 71 -12.08 -9.04 -5.47
N LEU A 72 -12.72 -8.29 -4.55
CA LEU A 72 -12.54 -6.85 -4.44
C LEU A 72 -11.07 -6.50 -4.12
N GLN A 73 -10.48 -7.21 -3.16
CA GLN A 73 -9.07 -7.02 -2.78
C GLN A 73 -8.13 -7.32 -3.94
N LEU A 74 -8.32 -8.44 -4.64
CA LEU A 74 -7.49 -8.84 -5.78
C LEU A 74 -7.54 -7.82 -6.92
N LYS A 75 -8.75 -7.41 -7.33
CA LYS A 75 -8.95 -6.43 -8.40
C LYS A 75 -8.37 -5.07 -8.03
N SER A 76 -8.66 -4.59 -6.83
CA SER A 76 -8.18 -3.30 -6.34
C SER A 76 -6.67 -3.28 -6.19
N ALA A 77 -6.07 -4.37 -5.66
CA ALA A 77 -4.62 -4.49 -5.52
C ALA A 77 -3.93 -4.52 -6.89
N ALA A 78 -4.49 -5.24 -7.86
CA ALA A 78 -3.95 -5.26 -9.22
C ALA A 78 -4.02 -3.88 -9.89
N ASP A 79 -5.13 -3.16 -9.75
CA ASP A 79 -5.31 -1.86 -10.40
C ASP A 79 -4.49 -0.75 -9.72
N PHE A 80 -4.68 -0.54 -8.41
CA PHE A 80 -4.01 0.54 -7.68
C PHE A 80 -2.55 0.20 -7.36
N GLY A 81 -2.30 -1.03 -6.88
CA GLY A 81 -0.97 -1.43 -6.46
C GLY A 81 0.06 -1.31 -7.59
N THR A 82 -0.31 -1.71 -8.80
CA THR A 82 0.56 -1.59 -9.97
C THR A 82 0.95 -0.14 -10.25
N LEU A 83 -0.01 0.80 -10.20
CA LEU A 83 0.27 2.22 -10.45
C LEU A 83 1.08 2.87 -9.33
N LEU A 84 0.78 2.54 -8.07
CA LEU A 84 1.54 3.03 -6.92
C LEU A 84 2.99 2.55 -6.92
N LEU A 85 3.25 1.30 -7.34
CA LEU A 85 4.61 0.75 -7.48
C LEU A 85 5.37 1.42 -8.63
N ASP A 86 4.68 1.91 -9.66
CA ASP A 86 5.26 2.74 -10.71
C ASP A 86 5.53 4.19 -10.24
N GLY A 87 5.14 4.55 -9.00
CA GLY A 87 5.25 5.90 -8.46
C GLY A 87 4.16 6.85 -8.91
N PHE A 88 3.02 6.34 -9.38
CA PHE A 88 1.89 7.13 -9.85
C PHE A 88 0.78 7.25 -8.82
N GLY A 89 0.22 8.47 -8.70
CA GLY A 89 -0.93 8.78 -7.86
C GLY A 89 -0.56 9.24 -6.46
N ASP A 90 -1.26 10.28 -6.01
CA ASP A 90 -1.09 10.92 -4.69
C ASP A 90 -2.15 10.45 -3.69
N GLY A 91 -3.15 9.71 -4.17
CA GLY A 91 -4.22 9.16 -3.35
C GLY A 91 -5.04 8.10 -4.06
N LEU A 92 -5.87 7.41 -3.30
CA LEU A 92 -6.78 6.38 -3.79
C LEU A 92 -8.23 6.71 -3.46
N MET A 93 -9.13 6.42 -4.39
CA MET A 93 -10.57 6.45 -4.19
C MET A 93 -11.20 5.19 -4.79
N LEU A 94 -11.68 4.32 -3.92
CA LEU A 94 -12.36 3.08 -4.29
C LEU A 94 -13.84 3.19 -3.96
N HIS A 95 -14.69 3.20 -4.98
CA HIS A 95 -16.12 3.04 -4.82
C HIS A 95 -16.53 1.60 -5.14
N ASN A 96 -17.27 0.96 -4.25
CA ASN A 96 -17.79 -0.39 -4.45
C ASN A 96 -19.20 -0.50 -3.90
N GLU A 97 -20.16 -0.86 -4.75
CA GLU A 97 -21.57 -0.99 -4.38
C GLU A 97 -21.90 -2.33 -3.70
N GLY A 98 -21.02 -3.33 -3.82
CA GLY A 98 -21.28 -4.70 -3.37
C GLY A 98 -20.89 -5.01 -1.92
N CYS A 99 -20.13 -4.12 -1.25
CA CYS A 99 -19.68 -4.28 0.13
C CYS A 99 -19.85 -2.98 0.90
N GLU A 100 -19.80 -3.06 2.22
CA GLU A 100 -19.80 -1.88 3.09
C GLU A 100 -18.56 -0.98 2.82
N ALA A 101 -18.72 0.32 2.99
CA ALA A 101 -17.64 1.31 2.75
C ALA A 101 -16.37 1.01 3.57
N VAL A 102 -16.53 0.52 4.81
CA VAL A 102 -15.40 0.15 5.68
C VAL A 102 -14.52 -0.96 5.09
N VAL A 103 -15.09 -1.85 4.26
CA VAL A 103 -14.33 -2.89 3.56
C VAL A 103 -13.46 -2.27 2.48
N SER A 104 -14.01 -1.33 1.71
CA SER A 104 -13.28 -0.57 0.69
C SER A 104 -12.14 0.25 1.32
N ASP A 105 -12.38 0.92 2.45
CA ASP A 105 -11.37 1.66 3.18
C ASP A 105 -10.24 0.76 3.67
N ARG A 106 -10.56 -0.39 4.27
CA ARG A 106 -9.56 -1.37 4.71
C ARG A 106 -8.72 -1.89 3.54
N CYS A 107 -9.35 -2.12 2.39
CA CYS A 107 -8.67 -2.55 1.18
C CYS A 107 -7.68 -1.49 0.70
N MET A 108 -8.10 -0.23 0.59
CA MET A 108 -7.23 0.89 0.18
C MET A 108 -6.04 1.07 1.12
N PHE A 109 -6.27 1.09 2.44
CA PHE A 109 -5.17 1.17 3.41
C PHE A 109 -4.25 -0.04 3.38
N GLY A 110 -4.76 -1.22 3.07
CA GLY A 110 -3.95 -2.43 2.86
C GLY A 110 -3.04 -2.30 1.65
N ILE A 111 -3.54 -1.78 0.53
CA ILE A 111 -2.77 -1.53 -0.70
C ILE A 111 -1.68 -0.48 -0.44
N LEU A 112 -2.02 0.64 0.18
CA LEU A 112 -1.06 1.69 0.54
C LEU A 112 0.07 1.17 1.44
N GLN A 113 -0.27 0.29 2.39
CA GLN A 113 0.69 -0.39 3.27
C GLN A 113 1.60 -1.34 2.47
N ALA A 114 1.03 -2.18 1.61
CA ALA A 114 1.77 -3.17 0.82
C ALA A 114 2.72 -2.52 -0.20
N THR A 115 2.31 -1.41 -0.80
CA THR A 115 3.15 -0.62 -1.72
C THR A 115 4.10 0.34 -1.02
N ARG A 116 4.09 0.39 0.31
CA ARG A 116 4.88 1.31 1.15
C ARG A 116 4.63 2.80 0.88
N THR A 117 3.55 3.13 0.19
CA THR A 117 3.17 4.52 -0.06
C THR A 117 2.70 5.20 1.22
N ARG A 118 2.01 4.45 2.09
CA ARG A 118 1.59 4.93 3.41
C ARG A 118 1.57 3.80 4.43
N ILE A 119 2.38 3.91 5.46
CA ILE A 119 2.41 2.96 6.59
C ILE A 119 1.41 3.40 7.65
N SER A 120 0.37 2.61 7.86
CA SER A 120 -0.73 2.92 8.81
C SER A 120 -0.85 1.95 9.97
N LYS A 121 -0.16 0.79 9.89
CA LYS A 121 -0.18 -0.30 10.87
C LYS A 121 1.24 -0.75 11.19
N THR A 122 1.41 -1.51 12.28
CA THR A 122 2.63 -2.29 12.52
C THR A 122 2.76 -3.37 11.46
N GLU A 123 3.93 -3.47 10.83
CA GLU A 123 4.27 -4.51 9.87
C GLU A 123 4.95 -5.67 10.61
N TYR A 124 4.53 -6.91 10.33
CA TYR A 124 5.12 -8.09 10.93
C TYR A 124 5.69 -8.99 9.84
N ILE A 125 6.96 -9.36 10.02
CA ILE A 125 7.64 -10.35 9.20
C ILE A 125 7.84 -11.58 10.07
N SER A 126 7.32 -12.72 9.65
CA SER A 126 7.52 -13.96 10.38
C SER A 126 7.88 -15.11 9.43
N CYS A 127 8.78 -15.99 9.86
CA CYS A 127 9.07 -17.18 9.10
C CYS A 127 7.94 -18.23 9.27
N PRO A 128 7.80 -19.15 8.29
CA PRO A 128 6.76 -20.19 8.36
C PRO A 128 7.02 -21.30 9.39
N SER A 129 8.13 -21.22 10.13
CA SER A 129 8.68 -22.28 10.98
C SER A 129 9.38 -23.40 10.22
N CYS A 130 10.35 -24.03 10.86
CA CYS A 130 11.07 -25.20 10.34
C CYS A 130 11.55 -26.07 11.50
N GLY A 131 12.20 -27.21 11.22
CA GLY A 131 12.73 -28.13 12.25
C GLY A 131 13.80 -27.52 13.19
N ARG A 132 14.26 -26.28 12.93
CA ARG A 132 15.19 -25.53 13.79
C ARG A 132 14.48 -24.62 14.79
N THR A 133 13.17 -24.49 14.70
CA THR A 133 12.36 -23.71 15.65
C THR A 133 12.12 -24.56 16.90
N LEU A 134 12.66 -24.12 18.05
CA LEU A 134 12.63 -24.86 19.32
C LEU A 134 11.54 -24.38 20.29
N TYR A 135 10.58 -23.60 19.81
CA TYR A 135 9.48 -23.04 20.61
C TYR A 135 8.20 -22.90 19.77
N ASP A 136 7.08 -22.66 20.42
CA ASP A 136 5.81 -22.40 19.72
C ASP A 136 5.83 -21.00 19.10
N LEU A 137 6.18 -20.98 17.82
CA LEU A 137 6.28 -19.74 17.03
C LEU A 137 4.92 -19.06 16.87
N GLN A 138 3.84 -19.82 16.66
CA GLN A 138 2.50 -19.27 16.42
C GLN A 138 1.97 -18.53 17.64
N THR A 139 2.06 -19.14 18.82
CA THR A 139 1.69 -18.51 20.08
C THR A 139 2.55 -17.26 20.36
N THR A 140 3.84 -17.32 20.05
CA THR A 140 4.77 -16.18 20.23
C THR A 140 4.40 -15.04 19.28
N ILE A 141 4.11 -15.31 18.01
CA ILE A 141 3.64 -14.32 17.04
C ILE A 141 2.36 -13.64 17.55
N ALA A 142 1.38 -14.43 18.02
CA ALA A 142 0.12 -13.89 18.53
C ALA A 142 0.33 -12.92 19.70
N ARG A 143 1.15 -13.31 20.68
CA ARG A 143 1.48 -12.48 21.86
C ARG A 143 2.22 -11.20 21.50
N ILE A 144 3.20 -11.27 20.60
CA ILE A 144 3.94 -10.09 20.14
C ILE A 144 2.99 -9.14 19.39
N LYS A 145 2.16 -9.67 18.49
CA LYS A 145 1.16 -8.86 17.76
C LYS A 145 0.19 -8.16 18.71
N GLU A 146 -0.33 -8.87 19.72
CA GLU A 146 -1.22 -8.29 20.72
C GLU A 146 -0.54 -7.13 21.48
N ALA A 147 0.69 -7.33 21.91
CA ALA A 147 1.44 -6.34 22.70
C ALA A 147 1.89 -5.13 21.87
N THR A 148 2.06 -5.25 20.54
CA THR A 148 2.72 -4.24 19.70
C THR A 148 1.85 -3.67 18.59
N SER A 149 0.60 -4.12 18.45
CA SER A 149 -0.31 -3.68 17.37
C SER A 149 -0.60 -2.16 17.35
N HIS A 150 -0.39 -1.49 18.48
CA HIS A 150 -0.54 -0.05 18.63
C HIS A 150 0.68 0.75 18.11
N LEU A 151 1.81 0.10 17.86
CA LEU A 151 3.07 0.72 17.42
C LEU A 151 3.07 0.93 15.90
N LYS A 152 2.24 1.84 15.44
CA LYS A 152 2.09 2.13 14.01
C LYS A 152 3.39 2.62 13.39
N GLY A 153 3.66 2.15 12.18
CA GLY A 153 4.84 2.56 11.41
C GLY A 153 6.07 1.71 11.66
N LEU A 154 6.07 0.84 12.67
CA LEU A 154 7.19 -0.07 12.95
C LEU A 154 7.08 -1.36 12.16
N LYS A 155 8.23 -1.93 11.82
CA LYS A 155 8.42 -3.23 11.20
C LYS A 155 9.07 -4.18 12.21
N ILE A 156 8.37 -5.24 12.58
CA ILE A 156 8.79 -6.19 13.62
C ILE A 156 9.00 -7.56 13.00
N GLY A 157 10.23 -8.08 13.09
CA GLY A 157 10.60 -9.43 12.67
C GLY A 157 10.37 -10.45 13.79
N ILE A 158 9.76 -11.61 13.47
CA ILE A 158 9.56 -12.70 14.44
C ILE A 158 10.02 -13.98 13.78
N MET A 159 11.21 -14.47 14.16
CA MET A 159 11.90 -15.55 13.49
C MET A 159 12.10 -16.75 14.40
N GLY A 160 11.85 -17.94 13.86
CA GLY A 160 11.93 -19.20 14.58
C GLY A 160 13.34 -19.66 14.97
N CYS A 161 14.37 -19.21 14.26
CA CYS A 161 15.74 -19.62 14.52
C CYS A 161 16.77 -18.53 14.15
N ILE A 162 17.96 -18.60 14.80
CA ILE A 162 19.06 -17.66 14.60
C ILE A 162 19.77 -17.82 13.24
N VAL A 163 19.57 -18.94 12.54
CA VAL A 163 20.33 -19.24 11.31
C VAL A 163 19.95 -18.31 10.18
N ASN A 164 18.66 -18.22 9.87
CA ASN A 164 18.14 -17.37 8.79
C ASN A 164 17.52 -16.08 9.31
N GLY A 165 17.08 -16.09 10.58
CA GLY A 165 16.34 -14.99 11.18
C GLY A 165 16.97 -13.60 11.01
N PRO A 166 18.24 -13.41 11.38
CA PRO A 166 18.90 -12.12 11.24
C PRO A 166 18.92 -11.57 9.81
N GLY A 167 19.14 -12.43 8.82
CA GLY A 167 19.12 -12.04 7.40
C GLY A 167 17.74 -11.71 6.89
N GLU A 168 16.72 -12.51 7.25
CA GLU A 168 15.35 -12.31 6.79
C GLU A 168 14.66 -11.09 7.42
N MET A 169 15.14 -10.60 8.55
CA MET A 169 14.62 -9.41 9.22
C MET A 169 15.60 -8.23 9.23
N ALA A 170 16.59 -8.23 8.35
CA ALA A 170 17.66 -7.21 8.32
C ALA A 170 17.13 -5.77 8.18
N ASP A 171 15.96 -5.59 7.58
CA ASP A 171 15.30 -4.30 7.40
C ASP A 171 14.14 -4.06 8.40
N ALA A 172 14.03 -4.88 9.45
CA ALA A 172 13.07 -4.68 10.53
C ALA A 172 13.65 -3.73 11.61
N ASP A 173 12.77 -2.89 12.18
CA ASP A 173 13.16 -1.98 13.27
C ASP A 173 13.46 -2.76 14.56
N TYR A 174 12.71 -3.84 14.79
CA TYR A 174 12.87 -4.74 15.94
C TYR A 174 12.75 -6.19 15.50
N GLY A 175 13.49 -7.07 16.17
CA GLY A 175 13.46 -8.49 15.87
C GLY A 175 13.38 -9.37 17.11
N TYR A 176 12.52 -10.39 17.06
CA TYR A 176 12.52 -11.51 17.98
C TYR A 176 13.05 -12.76 17.26
N VAL A 177 14.14 -13.32 17.75
CA VAL A 177 14.74 -14.53 17.15
C VAL A 177 14.86 -15.60 18.22
N GLY A 178 14.33 -16.77 17.96
CA GLY A 178 14.47 -17.93 18.86
C GLY A 178 15.88 -18.53 18.78
N ALA A 179 16.58 -18.50 19.91
CA ALA A 179 17.89 -19.13 20.08
C ALA A 179 17.93 -19.88 21.41
N GLY A 180 17.31 -21.06 21.49
CA GLY A 180 17.20 -21.85 22.71
C GLY A 180 16.22 -21.22 23.73
N ARG A 181 16.65 -21.07 24.99
CA ARG A 181 15.81 -20.52 26.08
C ARG A 181 15.81 -19.00 26.12
N CYS A 182 15.26 -18.32 25.14
CA CYS A 182 15.11 -16.87 25.01
C CYS A 182 16.34 -16.07 24.55
N LEU A 183 16.18 -15.38 23.43
CA LEU A 183 16.91 -14.14 23.16
C LEU A 183 16.02 -13.17 22.40
N LEU A 184 15.80 -12.01 23.00
CA LEU A 184 15.31 -10.82 22.31
C LEU A 184 16.54 -10.17 21.68
N TYR A 185 16.59 -10.10 20.37
CA TYR A 185 17.64 -9.40 19.65
C TYR A 185 17.08 -8.06 19.17
N THR A 186 17.59 -6.97 19.70
CA THR A 186 17.46 -5.65 19.09
C THR A 186 18.65 -5.49 18.15
N SER A 187 18.43 -5.51 16.86
CA SER A 187 19.51 -5.21 15.92
C SER A 187 19.70 -3.70 15.86
N PRO A 188 20.88 -3.17 16.19
CA PRO A 188 21.22 -1.84 15.70
C PRO A 188 21.20 -1.91 14.17
N SER A 189 20.61 -0.89 13.54
CA SER A 189 20.58 -0.79 12.09
C SER A 189 22.01 -0.92 11.54
N PRO A 190 22.28 -1.75 10.53
CA PRO A 190 23.61 -1.81 9.92
C PRO A 190 23.98 -0.54 9.14
N ARG A 191 23.23 0.54 9.33
CA ARG A 191 23.44 1.84 8.67
C ARG A 191 23.95 2.95 9.59
N ASP A 192 24.25 2.64 10.87
CA ASP A 192 24.92 3.56 11.79
C ASP A 192 26.39 3.25 11.91
#